data_d04934985202a44ab420e25bd52a8710
#
_entry.id   d04934985202a44ab420e25bd52a8710
#
_cell.length_a   1.000
_cell.length_b   1.000
_cell.length_c   1.000
_cell.angle_alpha   90.00
_cell.angle_beta   90.00
_cell.angle_gamma   90.00
#
_symmetry.space_group_name_H-M   'P 1'
#
loop_
_entity.id
_entity.type
_entity.pdbx_description
1 polymer ?
#
loop_
_entity_poly.entity_id
_entity_poly.type
_entity_poly.pdbx_seq_one_letter_code
_entity_poly.pdbx_strand_id
1 'polypeptide(L)'
;MYAVCVTVHVTPEHIQDFIQATLENAGQSRLTEPGNVRFDVLQAGANAAQFFLYEVYREKEDFARHQQTPHYLKWKDTVAPWMAVPRQGVRHVSLFPEADGWT
;
A
#
# COMPACT_ATOMS: atom_id res chain seq x y z
N MET A 1 15.56 -2.00 5.44
CA MET A 1 14.19 -2.19 4.94
C MET A 1 13.88 -1.19 3.84
N TYR A 2 13.03 -1.58 2.95
CA TYR A 2 12.60 -0.77 1.80
C TYR A 2 11.14 -0.38 2.03
N ALA A 3 10.86 0.90 2.21
CA ALA A 3 9.52 1.38 2.53
C ALA A 3 8.92 2.14 1.35
N VAL A 4 7.66 1.89 1.08
CA VAL A 4 6.90 2.57 0.03
C VAL A 4 5.73 3.29 0.70
N CYS A 5 5.70 4.60 0.55
CA CYS A 5 4.66 5.45 1.13
C CYS A 5 3.77 5.97 0.00
N VAL A 6 2.50 5.59 0.02
CA VAL A 6 1.58 5.89 -1.08
C VAL A 6 0.49 6.83 -0.59
N THR A 7 0.38 8.01 -1.18
CA THR A 7 -0.72 8.93 -0.93
C THR A 7 -1.78 8.76 -2.01
N VAL A 8 -3.04 8.58 -1.60
CA VAL A 8 -4.14 8.31 -2.50
C VAL A 8 -5.29 9.28 -2.20
N HIS A 9 -5.85 9.87 -3.26
CA HIS A 9 -7.05 10.69 -3.19
C HIS A 9 -8.12 10.02 -4.05
N VAL A 10 -9.20 9.61 -3.42
CA VAL A 10 -10.27 8.83 -4.05
C VAL A 10 -11.46 9.72 -4.34
N THR A 11 -12.18 9.45 -5.42
CA THR A 11 -13.45 10.12 -5.66
C THR A 11 -14.43 9.80 -4.53
N PRO A 12 -15.20 10.80 -4.01
CA PRO A 12 -16.00 10.59 -2.79
C PRO A 12 -17.00 9.44 -2.85
N GLU A 13 -17.57 9.16 -4.01
CA GLU A 13 -18.53 8.08 -4.20
C GLU A 13 -17.92 6.68 -4.11
N HIS A 14 -16.58 6.56 -4.11
CA HIS A 14 -15.89 5.27 -4.09
C HIS A 14 -15.03 5.05 -2.84
N ILE A 15 -15.27 5.82 -1.78
CA ILE A 15 -14.49 5.71 -0.53
C ILE A 15 -14.58 4.30 0.04
N GLN A 16 -15.79 3.75 0.21
CA GLN A 16 -15.96 2.42 0.79
C GLN A 16 -15.45 1.31 -0.14
N ASP A 17 -15.65 1.47 -1.44
CA ASP A 17 -15.13 0.53 -2.44
C ASP A 17 -13.60 0.48 -2.38
N PHE A 18 -12.94 1.64 -2.25
CA PHE A 18 -11.49 1.71 -2.14
C PHE A 18 -10.99 1.04 -0.86
N ILE A 19 -11.66 1.29 0.26
CA ILE A 19 -11.30 0.67 1.55
C ILE A 19 -11.34 -0.84 1.41
N GLN A 20 -12.44 -1.39 0.89
CA GLN A 20 -12.61 -2.83 0.75
C GLN A 20 -11.54 -3.45 -0.16
N ALA A 21 -11.30 -2.87 -1.32
CA ALA A 21 -10.30 -3.37 -2.27
C ALA A 21 -8.89 -3.31 -1.68
N THR A 22 -8.58 -2.25 -0.94
CA THR A 22 -7.25 -2.02 -0.38
C THR A 22 -6.98 -2.94 0.81
N LEU A 23 -7.98 -3.19 1.66
CA LEU A 23 -7.84 -4.14 2.77
C LEU A 23 -7.60 -5.57 2.24
N GLU A 24 -8.24 -5.94 1.14
CA GLU A 24 -8.00 -7.23 0.49
C GLU A 24 -6.54 -7.35 0.02
N ASN A 25 -6.04 -6.34 -0.69
CA ASN A 25 -4.66 -6.34 -1.17
C ASN A 25 -3.67 -6.38 0.00
N ALA A 26 -3.87 -5.55 1.02
CA ALA A 26 -3.01 -5.50 2.19
C ALA A 26 -3.01 -6.84 2.93
N GLY A 27 -4.18 -7.44 3.13
CA GLY A 27 -4.32 -8.73 3.79
C GLY A 27 -3.60 -9.85 3.05
N GLN A 28 -3.74 -9.91 1.73
CA GLN A 28 -3.06 -10.92 0.92
C GLN A 28 -1.55 -10.71 0.91
N SER A 29 -1.10 -9.47 0.87
CA SER A 29 0.34 -9.17 0.93
C SER A 29 0.95 -9.68 2.23
N ARG A 30 0.31 -9.42 3.38
CA ARG A 30 0.78 -9.89 4.68
C ARG A 30 0.73 -11.41 4.79
N LEU A 31 -0.27 -12.04 4.18
CA LEU A 31 -0.48 -13.47 4.29
C LEU A 31 0.49 -14.27 3.40
N THR A 32 0.74 -13.81 2.18
CA THR A 32 1.38 -14.63 1.15
C THR A 32 2.77 -14.16 0.72
N GLU A 33 3.18 -12.93 1.02
CA GLU A 33 4.47 -12.40 0.58
C GLU A 33 5.49 -12.45 1.70
N PRO A 34 6.47 -13.34 1.65
CA PRO A 34 7.47 -13.48 2.73
C PRO A 34 8.34 -12.23 2.90
N GLY A 35 8.52 -11.44 1.85
CA GLY A 35 9.29 -10.21 1.90
C GLY A 35 8.52 -8.99 2.39
N ASN A 36 7.19 -9.08 2.52
CA ASN A 36 6.39 -7.98 3.06
C ASN A 36 6.42 -8.03 4.59
N VAL A 37 6.93 -6.95 5.20
CA VAL A 37 7.12 -6.86 6.65
C VAL A 37 5.97 -6.11 7.30
N ARG A 38 5.39 -5.13 6.59
CA ARG A 38 4.33 -4.29 7.10
C ARG A 38 3.49 -3.73 5.97
N PHE A 39 2.20 -3.58 6.20
CA PHE A 39 1.31 -2.94 5.25
C PHE A 39 0.20 -2.24 6.03
N ASP A 40 0.35 -0.94 6.27
CA ASP A 40 -0.62 -0.14 7.00
C ASP A 40 -1.52 0.61 6.01
N VAL A 41 -2.81 0.63 6.30
CA VAL A 41 -3.79 1.38 5.52
C VAL A 41 -4.39 2.44 6.44
N LEU A 42 -4.13 3.70 6.16
CA LEU A 42 -4.56 4.82 6.99
C LEU A 42 -5.49 5.72 6.21
N GLN A 43 -6.52 6.22 6.89
CA GLN A 43 -7.44 7.22 6.33
C GLN A 43 -7.19 8.53 7.04
N ALA A 44 -7.08 9.64 6.30
CA ALA A 44 -6.84 10.95 6.89
C ALA A 44 -8.02 11.35 7.78
N GLY A 45 -7.71 11.87 8.99
CA GLY A 45 -8.76 12.24 9.95
C GLY A 45 -9.64 13.40 9.50
N ALA A 46 -9.08 14.30 8.70
CA ALA A 46 -9.78 15.49 8.23
C ALA A 46 -10.39 15.34 6.82
N ASN A 47 -10.09 14.24 6.11
CA ASN A 47 -10.56 14.03 4.75
C ASN A 47 -10.75 12.53 4.50
N ALA A 48 -12.00 12.08 4.53
CA ALA A 48 -12.34 10.68 4.38
C ALA A 48 -11.96 10.10 2.99
N ALA A 49 -11.72 10.94 2.00
CA ALA A 49 -11.33 10.53 0.65
C ALA A 49 -9.82 10.44 0.46
N GLN A 50 -9.04 10.73 1.50
CA GLN A 50 -7.58 10.69 1.44
C GLN A 50 -7.04 9.53 2.26
N PHE A 51 -6.13 8.76 1.68
CA PHE A 51 -5.53 7.58 2.29
C PHE A 51 -4.02 7.62 2.19
N PHE A 52 -3.38 6.95 3.13
CA PHE A 52 -1.93 6.77 3.14
C PHE A 52 -1.65 5.29 3.35
N LEU A 53 -0.90 4.69 2.43
CA LEU A 53 -0.47 3.30 2.53
C LEU A 53 1.00 3.28 2.91
N TYR A 54 1.32 2.61 4.02
CA TYR A 54 2.69 2.47 4.48
C TYR A 54 3.08 1.01 4.35
N GLU A 55 3.92 0.73 3.34
CA GLU A 55 4.32 -0.63 2.99
C GLU A 55 5.81 -0.80 3.24
N VAL A 56 6.19 -1.86 3.93
CA VAL A 56 7.60 -2.14 4.20
C VAL A 56 7.96 -3.53 3.69
N TYR A 57 9.04 -3.60 2.94
CA TYR A 57 9.58 -4.82 2.36
C TYR A 57 11.02 -5.02 2.84
N ARG A 58 11.47 -6.28 2.90
CA ARG A 58 12.85 -6.56 3.32
C ARG A 58 13.84 -5.97 2.33
N GLU A 59 13.58 -6.17 1.04
CA GLU A 59 14.45 -5.75 -0.05
C GLU A 59 13.62 -5.05 -1.13
N LYS A 60 14.30 -4.25 -1.94
CA LYS A 60 13.69 -3.61 -3.11
C LYS A 60 13.04 -4.64 -4.04
N GLU A 61 13.68 -5.80 -4.19
CA GLU A 61 13.20 -6.88 -5.06
C GLU A 61 11.89 -7.48 -4.55
N ASP A 62 11.66 -7.45 -3.23
CA ASP A 62 10.40 -7.91 -2.65
C ASP A 62 9.24 -7.01 -3.02
N PHE A 63 9.48 -5.72 -3.12
CA PHE A 63 8.46 -4.79 -3.64
C PHE A 63 8.21 -5.05 -5.12
N ALA A 64 9.24 -5.29 -5.91
CA ALA A 64 9.07 -5.64 -7.31
C ALA A 64 8.24 -6.92 -7.48
N ARG A 65 8.45 -7.92 -6.62
CA ARG A 65 7.65 -9.15 -6.61
C ARG A 65 6.20 -8.87 -6.24
N HIS A 66 5.98 -7.99 -5.23
CA HIS A 66 4.64 -7.56 -4.83
C HIS A 66 3.86 -7.03 -6.04
N GLN A 67 4.50 -6.25 -6.88
CA GLN A 67 3.87 -5.65 -8.06
C GLN A 67 3.52 -6.65 -9.15
N GLN A 68 3.94 -7.91 -9.03
CA GLN A 68 3.61 -8.99 -9.96
C GLN A 68 2.58 -9.96 -9.39
N THR A 69 2.15 -9.77 -8.14
CA THR A 69 1.18 -10.67 -7.52
C THR A 69 -0.22 -10.48 -8.08
N PRO A 70 -1.06 -11.55 -8.07
CA PRO A 70 -2.44 -11.43 -8.51
C PRO A 70 -3.23 -10.39 -7.71
N HIS A 71 -3.02 -10.31 -6.40
CA HIS A 71 -3.74 -9.37 -5.55
C HIS A 71 -3.35 -7.92 -5.81
N TYR A 72 -2.07 -7.64 -6.11
CA TYR A 72 -1.66 -6.28 -6.48
C TYR A 72 -2.25 -5.89 -7.83
N LEU A 73 -2.14 -6.75 -8.84
CA LEU A 73 -2.62 -6.46 -10.18
C LEU A 73 -4.13 -6.24 -10.18
N LYS A 74 -4.88 -7.05 -9.44
CA LYS A 74 -6.32 -6.87 -9.26
C LYS A 74 -6.62 -5.52 -8.60
N TRP A 75 -5.91 -5.18 -7.52
CA TRP A 75 -6.09 -3.92 -6.82
C TRP A 75 -5.83 -2.73 -7.74
N LYS A 76 -4.71 -2.76 -8.44
CA LYS A 76 -4.30 -1.68 -9.34
C LYS A 76 -5.38 -1.39 -10.37
N ASP A 77 -5.90 -2.41 -11.03
CA ASP A 77 -6.92 -2.26 -12.06
C ASP A 77 -8.26 -1.83 -11.47
N THR A 78 -8.61 -2.37 -10.32
CA THR A 78 -9.89 -2.07 -9.65
C THR A 78 -9.97 -0.62 -9.20
N VAL A 79 -8.91 -0.09 -8.58
CA VAL A 79 -8.94 1.25 -8.00
C VAL A 79 -8.62 2.36 -9.00
N ALA A 80 -8.05 2.03 -10.15
CA ALA A 80 -7.62 3.02 -11.14
C ALA A 80 -8.71 4.04 -11.50
N PRO A 81 -9.96 3.65 -11.79
CA PRO A 81 -11.00 4.61 -12.15
C PRO A 81 -11.48 5.48 -10.97
N TRP A 82 -11.09 5.15 -9.74
CA TRP A 82 -11.52 5.87 -8.55
C TRP A 82 -10.53 6.94 -8.09
N MET A 83 -9.39 7.07 -8.75
CA MET A 83 -8.38 8.07 -8.40
C MET A 83 -8.84 9.47 -8.79
N ALA A 84 -8.99 10.36 -7.81
CA ALA A 84 -9.32 11.78 -8.06
C ALA A 84 -8.12 12.50 -8.69
N VAL A 85 -6.90 12.09 -8.29
CA VAL A 85 -5.63 12.53 -8.89
C VAL A 85 -4.72 11.30 -8.95
N PRO A 86 -3.67 11.30 -9.79
CA PRO A 86 -2.73 10.17 -9.80
C PRO A 86 -2.15 9.91 -8.41
N ARG A 87 -2.15 8.63 -7.97
CA ARG A 87 -1.55 8.30 -6.70
C ARG A 87 -0.03 8.46 -6.75
N GLN A 88 0.55 8.82 -5.62
CA GLN A 88 1.99 9.04 -5.53
C GLN A 88 2.60 8.03 -4.57
N GLY A 89 3.48 7.17 -5.10
CA GLY A 89 4.25 6.24 -4.30
C GLY A 89 5.68 6.70 -4.20
N VAL A 90 6.13 7.00 -2.99
CA VAL A 90 7.50 7.44 -2.73
C VAL A 90 8.28 6.31 -2.06
N ARG A 91 9.41 5.95 -2.65
CA ARG A 91 10.25 4.84 -2.18
C ARG A 91 11.32 5.36 -1.24
N HIS A 92 11.56 4.62 -0.15
CA HIS A 92 12.46 4.99 0.92
C HIS A 92 13.35 3.82 1.31
N VAL A 93 14.53 4.14 1.82
CA VAL A 93 15.38 3.18 2.53
C VAL A 93 15.35 3.58 4.00
N SER A 94 15.06 2.62 4.89
CA SER A 94 14.98 2.91 6.31
C SER A 94 16.35 3.16 6.92
N LEU A 95 16.43 4.13 7.81
CA LEU A 95 17.63 4.42 8.60
C LEU A 95 17.48 3.92 10.03
N PHE A 96 16.24 3.84 10.50
CA PHE A 96 15.87 3.38 11.83
C PHE A 96 14.41 2.92 11.76
N PRO A 97 14.02 1.82 12.43
CA PRO A 97 14.84 0.96 13.28
C PRO A 97 15.83 0.11 12.48
N GLU A 98 16.78 -0.51 13.18
CA GLU A 98 17.70 -1.49 12.61
C GLU A 98 16.91 -2.67 12.03
N ALA A 99 17.52 -3.45 11.12
CA ALA A 99 16.80 -4.50 10.40
C ALA A 99 16.07 -5.50 11.32
N ASP A 100 16.63 -5.82 12.48
CA ASP A 100 16.03 -6.73 13.45
C ASP A 100 14.98 -6.06 14.36
N GLY A 101 14.82 -4.75 14.26
CA GLY A 101 13.82 -3.99 15.01
C GLY A 101 12.46 -3.91 14.33
N TRP A 102 12.30 -4.49 13.14
CA TRP A 102 11.03 -4.49 12.43
C TRP A 102 10.20 -5.71 12.79
N THR A 103 8.99 -5.46 13.23
CA THR A 103 8.04 -6.51 13.63
C THR A 103 6.74 -6.42 12.87
#